data_36b72c7812c19cc99f465236dc7e1e66
#
_entry.id   36b72c7812c19cc99f465236dc7e1e66
#
_cell.length_a   1.000
_cell.length_b   1.000
_cell.length_c   1.000
_cell.angle_alpha   90.00
_cell.angle_beta   90.00
_cell.angle_gamma   90.00
#
_symmetry.space_group_name_H-M   'P 1'
#
loop_
_entity.id
_entity.type
_entity.pdbx_description
1 polymer ?
#
loop_
_entity_poly.entity_id
_entity_poly.type
_entity_poly.pdbx_seq_one_letter_code
_entity_poly.pdbx_strand_id
1 'polypeptide(L)'
;MARIAVDAMGGDLAPRAPIAGALQALGALPPQHHIEFVGQTSVIEAELDALLRDEFASLARVRDRISIVEAPEIIAMTDKPSVALRGKTNSSMVIGIKRVADGHAHGFVSAGNTGAQMAASLVHLKLHAGLTRPAIGTLFPTAGDPILVLDSGANMDCSPEELVQFARIGTVYARALLGRDNPAVGLLSVGEEA
;
A
#
# COMPACT_ATOMS: atom_id res chain seq x y z
N MET A 1 -14.65 -4.72 -11.60
CA MET A 1 -14.97 -4.16 -10.27
C MET A 1 -13.78 -4.41 -9.37
N ALA A 2 -13.25 -3.38 -8.72
CA ALA A 2 -12.19 -3.52 -7.71
C ALA A 2 -12.64 -2.87 -6.40
N ARG A 3 -12.24 -3.45 -5.27
CA ARG A 3 -12.37 -2.89 -3.94
C ARG A 3 -10.98 -2.72 -3.35
N ILE A 4 -10.64 -1.51 -2.94
CA ILE A 4 -9.33 -1.18 -2.37
C ILE A 4 -9.54 -0.84 -0.90
N ALA A 5 -8.82 -1.54 -0.02
CA ALA A 5 -8.75 -1.20 1.38
C ALA A 5 -7.75 -0.05 1.57
N VAL A 6 -8.15 0.97 2.32
CA VAL A 6 -7.32 2.15 2.61
C VAL A 6 -7.16 2.29 4.12
N ASP A 7 -5.93 2.31 4.58
CA ASP A 7 -5.59 2.63 5.97
C ASP A 7 -5.91 4.11 6.24
N ALA A 8 -7.05 4.35 6.85
CA ALA A 8 -7.49 5.71 7.15
C ALA A 8 -6.69 6.35 8.31
N MET A 9 -5.97 5.55 9.09
CA MET A 9 -5.23 5.98 10.27
C MET A 9 -3.72 6.05 10.04
N GLY A 10 -3.24 5.67 8.84
CA GLY A 10 -1.81 5.65 8.50
C GLY A 10 -1.30 6.98 7.95
N GLY A 11 -0.11 7.40 8.42
CA GLY A 11 0.57 8.62 7.97
C GLY A 11 0.39 9.82 8.88
N ASP A 12 1.24 10.83 8.66
CA ASP A 12 1.34 12.01 9.54
C ASP A 12 0.11 12.93 9.48
N LEU A 13 -0.66 12.86 8.40
CA LEU A 13 -1.84 13.69 8.16
C LEU A 13 -3.16 12.88 8.19
N ALA A 14 -3.11 11.69 8.80
CA ALA A 14 -4.31 10.87 8.99
C ALA A 14 -5.22 11.49 10.08
N PRO A 15 -6.54 11.33 9.99
CA PRO A 15 -7.29 10.57 8.96
C PRO A 15 -7.60 11.39 7.70
N ARG A 16 -7.44 12.72 7.74
CA ARG A 16 -7.90 13.64 6.69
C ARG A 16 -7.29 13.35 5.32
N ALA A 17 -5.95 13.27 5.24
CA ALA A 17 -5.30 13.11 3.94
C ALA A 17 -5.63 11.77 3.25
N PRO A 18 -5.60 10.60 3.93
CA PRO A 18 -6.05 9.34 3.33
C PRO A 18 -7.49 9.37 2.83
N ILE A 19 -8.40 9.99 3.60
CA ILE A 19 -9.83 10.06 3.24
C ILE A 19 -10.02 11.02 2.06
N ALA A 20 -9.43 12.20 2.08
CA ALA A 20 -9.51 13.18 1.00
C ALA A 20 -8.94 12.61 -0.32
N GLY A 21 -7.77 11.99 -0.27
CA GLY A 21 -7.16 11.34 -1.44
C GLY A 21 -8.03 10.22 -2.02
N ALA A 22 -8.67 9.43 -1.16
CA ALA A 22 -9.60 8.40 -1.58
C ALA A 22 -10.88 8.94 -2.23
N LEU A 23 -11.43 10.06 -1.71
CA LEU A 23 -12.56 10.75 -2.34
C LEU A 23 -12.21 11.29 -3.73
N GLN A 24 -11.04 11.90 -3.88
CA GLN A 24 -10.54 12.36 -5.19
C GLN A 24 -10.42 11.20 -6.16
N ALA A 25 -9.83 10.09 -5.72
CA ALA A 25 -9.71 8.89 -6.55
C ALA A 25 -11.08 8.34 -6.98
N LEU A 26 -12.05 8.25 -6.07
CA LEU A 26 -13.41 7.81 -6.40
C LEU A 26 -14.12 8.75 -7.39
N GLY A 27 -13.83 10.04 -7.33
CA GLY A 27 -14.34 11.01 -8.28
C GLY A 27 -13.86 10.78 -9.71
N ALA A 28 -12.63 10.30 -9.86
CA ALA A 28 -11.98 10.03 -11.16
C ALA A 28 -12.19 8.58 -11.66
N LEU A 29 -12.39 7.64 -10.75
CA LEU A 29 -12.51 6.21 -11.10
C LEU A 29 -13.92 5.84 -11.59
N PRO A 30 -14.02 4.87 -12.52
CA PRO A 30 -15.30 4.32 -12.96
C PRO A 30 -16.19 3.86 -11.80
N PRO A 31 -17.54 3.94 -11.95
CA PRO A 31 -18.47 3.77 -10.82
C PRO A 31 -18.49 2.39 -10.17
N GLN A 32 -17.96 1.37 -10.85
CA GLN A 32 -17.90 0.00 -10.33
C GLN A 32 -16.79 -0.22 -9.28
N HIS A 33 -15.91 0.75 -9.04
CA HIS A 33 -14.85 0.62 -8.04
C HIS A 33 -15.31 1.13 -6.67
N HIS A 34 -14.85 0.47 -5.61
CA HIS A 34 -15.20 0.75 -4.22
C HIS A 34 -13.96 0.96 -3.37
N ILE A 35 -14.09 1.78 -2.34
CA ILE A 35 -13.08 1.96 -1.29
C ILE A 35 -13.65 1.45 0.03
N GLU A 36 -12.79 0.76 0.77
CA GLU A 36 -13.05 0.29 2.11
C GLU A 36 -12.06 0.98 3.05
N PHE A 37 -12.52 1.95 3.81
CA PHE A 37 -11.68 2.57 4.85
C PHE A 37 -11.55 1.61 6.02
N VAL A 38 -10.32 1.46 6.50
CA VAL A 38 -10.00 0.63 7.66
C VAL A 38 -9.44 1.53 8.76
N GLY A 39 -10.08 1.53 9.92
CA GLY A 39 -9.69 2.38 11.05
C GLY A 39 -10.81 2.57 12.05
N GLN A 40 -10.67 3.55 12.92
CA GLN A 40 -11.67 3.87 13.93
C GLN A 40 -12.93 4.47 13.27
N THR A 41 -14.03 3.72 13.27
CA THR A 41 -15.25 4.04 12.52
C THR A 41 -15.75 5.45 12.83
N SER A 42 -15.85 5.83 14.10
CA SER A 42 -16.35 7.16 14.49
C SER A 42 -15.50 8.31 13.99
N VAL A 43 -14.16 8.12 13.94
CA VAL A 43 -13.22 9.11 13.43
C VAL A 43 -13.34 9.24 11.92
N ILE A 44 -13.44 8.10 11.22
CA ILE A 44 -13.60 8.07 9.76
C ILE A 44 -14.93 8.70 9.33
N GLU A 45 -16.04 8.36 10.00
CA GLU A 45 -17.36 8.92 9.68
C GLU A 45 -17.38 10.44 9.87
N ALA A 46 -16.87 10.93 10.99
CA ALA A 46 -16.83 12.36 11.26
C ALA A 46 -16.04 13.15 10.20
N GLU A 47 -14.86 12.65 9.82
CA GLU A 47 -14.02 13.30 8.80
C GLU A 47 -14.64 13.19 7.41
N LEU A 48 -15.18 12.02 7.06
CA LEU A 48 -15.83 11.78 5.78
C LEU A 48 -17.04 12.69 5.59
N ASP A 49 -17.90 12.84 6.62
CA ASP A 49 -19.06 13.72 6.59
C ASP A 49 -18.64 15.19 6.48
N ALA A 50 -17.59 15.62 7.18
CA ALA A 50 -17.04 16.96 7.05
C ALA A 50 -16.54 17.24 5.63
N LEU A 51 -15.74 16.34 5.06
CA LEU A 51 -15.19 16.48 3.72
C LEU A 51 -16.27 16.49 2.64
N LEU A 52 -17.29 15.62 2.74
CA LEU A 52 -18.40 15.56 1.78
C LEU A 52 -19.38 16.71 1.92
N ARG A 53 -19.43 17.37 3.08
CA ARG A 53 -20.23 18.59 3.26
C ARG A 53 -19.58 19.83 2.67
N ASP A 54 -18.27 19.92 2.80
CA ASP A 54 -17.51 21.14 2.50
C ASP A 54 -16.69 20.99 1.20
N GLU A 55 -15.48 20.45 1.32
CA GLU A 55 -14.48 20.44 0.24
C GLU A 55 -14.87 19.55 -0.96
N PHE A 56 -15.54 18.43 -0.70
CA PHE A 56 -15.94 17.44 -1.70
C PHE A 56 -17.47 17.34 -1.87
N ALA A 57 -18.22 18.42 -1.63
CA ALA A 57 -19.68 18.41 -1.75
C ALA A 57 -20.18 17.93 -3.14
N SER A 58 -19.45 18.25 -4.20
CA SER A 58 -19.75 17.76 -5.56
C SER A 58 -19.59 16.25 -5.73
N LEU A 59 -18.89 15.58 -4.81
CA LEU A 59 -18.66 14.15 -4.79
C LEU A 59 -19.58 13.39 -3.80
N ALA A 60 -20.61 14.02 -3.24
CA ALA A 60 -21.52 13.37 -2.28
C ALA A 60 -22.06 12.01 -2.76
N ARG A 61 -22.29 11.86 -4.08
CA ARG A 61 -22.74 10.61 -4.72
C ARG A 61 -21.76 9.42 -4.59
N VAL A 62 -20.47 9.67 -4.30
CA VAL A 62 -19.51 8.57 -4.15
C VAL A 62 -19.65 7.86 -2.80
N ARG A 63 -20.45 8.42 -1.85
CA ARG A 63 -20.66 7.84 -0.52
C ARG A 63 -21.13 6.37 -0.58
N ASP A 64 -21.95 6.03 -1.56
CA ASP A 64 -22.47 4.67 -1.76
C ASP A 64 -21.40 3.67 -2.20
N ARG A 65 -20.23 4.16 -2.58
CA ARG A 65 -19.07 3.36 -3.00
C ARG A 65 -18.04 3.19 -1.89
N ILE A 66 -18.39 3.62 -0.67
CA ILE A 66 -17.52 3.62 0.50
C ILE A 66 -18.11 2.72 1.57
N SER A 67 -17.27 1.85 2.11
CA SER A 67 -17.55 1.08 3.32
C SER A 67 -16.46 1.35 4.37
N ILE A 68 -16.76 1.06 5.63
CA ILE A 68 -15.83 1.24 6.75
C ILE A 68 -15.70 -0.09 7.47
N VAL A 69 -14.48 -0.45 7.82
CA VAL A 69 -14.13 -1.62 8.62
C VAL A 69 -13.46 -1.13 9.90
N GLU A 70 -14.06 -1.48 11.02
CA GLU A 70 -13.53 -1.08 12.34
C GLU A 70 -12.16 -1.67 12.60
N ALA A 71 -11.24 -0.80 13.02
CA ALA A 71 -9.89 -1.15 13.47
C ALA A 71 -9.49 -0.18 14.59
N PRO A 72 -9.61 -0.61 15.86
CA PRO A 72 -9.44 0.30 17.00
C PRO A 72 -7.99 0.70 17.27
N GLU A 73 -7.00 -0.05 16.76
CA GLU A 73 -5.60 0.17 17.04
C GLU A 73 -4.88 0.87 15.86
N ILE A 74 -3.83 1.63 16.18
CA ILE A 74 -3.04 2.37 15.20
C ILE A 74 -1.56 2.03 15.39
N ILE A 75 -0.89 1.66 14.30
CA ILE A 75 0.57 1.54 14.26
C ILE A 75 1.15 2.91 13.94
N ALA A 76 1.88 3.48 14.89
CA ALA A 76 2.54 4.78 14.70
C ALA A 76 3.79 4.67 13.82
N MET A 77 4.21 5.78 13.21
CA MET A 77 5.44 5.84 12.41
C MET A 77 6.69 5.48 13.23
N THR A 78 6.69 5.74 14.53
CA THR A 78 7.78 5.46 15.47
C THR A 78 7.76 4.03 16.04
N ASP A 79 6.72 3.26 15.81
CA ASP A 79 6.62 1.90 16.31
C ASP A 79 7.65 0.99 15.61
N LYS A 80 8.30 0.13 16.40
CA LYS A 80 9.15 -0.92 15.84
C LYS A 80 8.27 -1.98 15.15
N PRO A 81 8.48 -2.27 13.85
CA PRO A 81 7.59 -3.15 13.07
C PRO A 81 7.24 -4.48 13.73
N SER A 82 8.26 -5.21 14.21
CA SER A 82 8.08 -6.53 14.83
C SER A 82 7.32 -6.50 16.16
N VAL A 83 7.42 -5.40 16.91
CA VAL A 83 6.71 -5.18 18.18
C VAL A 83 5.27 -4.78 17.89
N ALA A 84 5.07 -3.86 16.96
CA ALA A 84 3.76 -3.38 16.58
C ALA A 84 2.84 -4.51 16.07
N LEU A 85 3.37 -5.39 15.23
CA LEU A 85 2.58 -6.51 14.69
C LEU A 85 2.13 -7.52 15.74
N ARG A 86 2.92 -7.72 16.80
CA ARG A 86 2.55 -8.61 17.89
C ARG A 86 1.58 -7.99 18.88
N GLY A 87 1.74 -6.69 19.13
CA GLY A 87 0.95 -5.97 20.13
C GLY A 87 -0.32 -5.31 19.58
N LYS A 88 -0.38 -4.99 18.27
CA LYS A 88 -1.46 -4.23 17.63
C LYS A 88 -2.10 -5.04 16.50
N THR A 89 -2.61 -6.21 16.82
CA THR A 89 -3.17 -7.15 15.84
C THR A 89 -4.49 -6.70 15.23
N ASN A 90 -5.15 -5.72 15.87
CA ASN A 90 -6.38 -5.09 15.41
C ASN A 90 -6.14 -3.66 14.85
N SER A 91 -4.91 -3.38 14.44
CA SER A 91 -4.60 -2.10 13.78
C SER A 91 -5.17 -2.02 12.38
N SER A 92 -5.44 -0.78 11.93
CA SER A 92 -5.93 -0.49 10.58
C SER A 92 -5.05 -1.14 9.50
N MET A 93 -3.74 -1.12 9.68
CA MET A 93 -2.77 -1.74 8.78
C MET A 93 -2.91 -3.27 8.74
N VAL A 94 -2.95 -3.93 9.89
CA VAL A 94 -3.04 -5.40 9.96
C VAL A 94 -4.38 -5.88 9.43
N ILE A 95 -5.48 -5.23 9.84
CA ILE A 95 -6.83 -5.58 9.35
C ILE A 95 -6.93 -5.34 7.86
N GLY A 96 -6.44 -4.20 7.34
CA GLY A 96 -6.48 -3.90 5.91
C GLY A 96 -5.74 -4.92 5.05
N ILE A 97 -4.56 -5.36 5.48
CA ILE A 97 -3.81 -6.43 4.80
C ILE A 97 -4.55 -7.77 4.87
N LYS A 98 -5.15 -8.11 6.01
CA LYS A 98 -5.99 -9.32 6.13
C LYS A 98 -7.19 -9.28 5.19
N ARG A 99 -7.81 -8.11 4.98
CA ARG A 99 -8.90 -7.95 3.99
C ARG A 99 -8.48 -8.38 2.59
N VAL A 100 -7.21 -8.12 2.22
CA VAL A 100 -6.64 -8.59 0.95
C VAL A 100 -6.36 -10.10 1.00
N ALA A 101 -5.74 -10.60 2.08
CA ALA A 101 -5.43 -12.01 2.25
C ALA A 101 -6.69 -12.91 2.17
N ASP A 102 -7.81 -12.43 2.71
CA ASP A 102 -9.09 -13.14 2.77
C ASP A 102 -9.94 -12.93 1.49
N GLY A 103 -9.43 -12.20 0.50
CA GLY A 103 -10.12 -11.93 -0.77
C GLY A 103 -11.28 -10.94 -0.68
N HIS A 104 -11.42 -10.22 0.42
CA HIS A 104 -12.44 -9.18 0.59
C HIS A 104 -12.07 -7.87 -0.11
N ALA A 105 -10.78 -7.58 -0.23
CA ALA A 105 -10.23 -6.46 -0.99
C ALA A 105 -9.22 -6.97 -2.04
N HIS A 106 -9.03 -6.19 -3.11
CA HIS A 106 -8.12 -6.52 -4.21
C HIS A 106 -6.74 -5.88 -4.04
N GLY A 107 -6.62 -4.94 -3.12
CA GLY A 107 -5.38 -4.26 -2.79
C GLY A 107 -5.52 -3.46 -1.51
N PHE A 108 -4.39 -3.08 -0.93
CA PHE A 108 -4.29 -2.27 0.29
C PHE A 108 -3.37 -1.07 0.06
N VAL A 109 -3.79 0.09 0.54
CA VAL A 109 -3.03 1.34 0.46
C VAL A 109 -2.88 1.93 1.87
N SER A 110 -1.66 2.27 2.23
CA SER A 110 -1.35 2.94 3.50
C SER A 110 -0.22 3.95 3.30
N ALA A 111 -0.32 5.09 3.96
CA ALA A 111 0.76 6.07 4.12
C ALA A 111 1.48 5.92 5.46
N GLY A 112 1.24 4.83 6.18
CA GLY A 112 1.80 4.55 7.49
C GLY A 112 3.19 3.94 7.46
N ASN A 113 3.56 3.28 8.55
CA ASN A 113 4.89 2.70 8.77
C ASN A 113 5.23 1.61 7.74
N THR A 114 6.13 1.91 6.81
CA THR A 114 6.53 1.02 5.71
C THR A 114 7.07 -0.33 6.19
N GLY A 115 7.90 -0.34 7.23
CA GLY A 115 8.44 -1.57 7.79
C GLY A 115 7.36 -2.46 8.40
N ALA A 116 6.38 -1.86 9.08
CA ALA A 116 5.24 -2.59 9.63
C ALA A 116 4.34 -3.13 8.51
N GLN A 117 4.09 -2.35 7.45
CA GLN A 117 3.30 -2.79 6.29
C GLN A 117 3.97 -3.97 5.59
N MET A 118 5.27 -3.90 5.34
CA MET A 118 6.03 -5.01 4.75
C MET A 118 5.97 -6.26 5.61
N ALA A 119 6.21 -6.12 6.90
CA ALA A 119 6.22 -7.26 7.83
C ALA A 119 4.80 -7.86 7.98
N ALA A 120 3.74 -7.06 8.03
CA ALA A 120 2.37 -7.54 8.04
C ALA A 120 2.00 -8.26 6.74
N SER A 121 2.43 -7.72 5.59
CA SER A 121 2.23 -8.35 4.29
C SER A 121 2.93 -9.71 4.23
N LEU A 122 4.17 -9.82 4.70
CA LEU A 122 4.90 -11.07 4.75
C LEU A 122 4.17 -12.14 5.59
N VAL A 123 3.60 -11.74 6.72
CA VAL A 123 2.89 -12.67 7.63
C VAL A 123 1.56 -13.13 7.03
N HIS A 124 0.78 -12.22 6.47
CA HIS A 124 -0.61 -12.50 6.07
C HIS A 124 -0.78 -12.85 4.59
N LEU A 125 -0.04 -12.19 3.68
CA LEU A 125 -0.09 -12.51 2.24
C LEU A 125 0.90 -13.61 1.87
N LYS A 126 1.98 -13.76 2.66
CA LYS A 126 3.07 -14.71 2.42
C LYS A 126 3.88 -14.40 1.16
N LEU A 127 4.89 -15.20 0.89
CA LEU A 127 5.70 -15.13 -0.32
C LEU A 127 5.18 -16.10 -1.37
N HIS A 128 5.34 -15.75 -2.63
CA HIS A 128 5.18 -16.71 -3.72
C HIS A 128 6.25 -17.82 -3.62
N ALA A 129 5.90 -19.00 -4.12
CA ALA A 129 6.83 -20.13 -4.14
C ALA A 129 8.14 -19.75 -4.89
N GLY A 130 9.27 -20.10 -4.28
CA GLY A 130 10.59 -19.82 -4.82
C GLY A 130 11.15 -18.42 -4.51
N LEU A 131 10.44 -17.61 -3.73
CA LEU A 131 10.96 -16.34 -3.19
C LEU A 131 11.37 -16.52 -1.74
N THR A 132 12.47 -15.88 -1.36
CA THR A 132 13.03 -15.93 0.00
C THR A 132 12.77 -14.65 0.78
N ARG A 133 12.59 -13.52 0.09
CA ARG A 133 12.32 -12.20 0.70
C ARG A 133 11.32 -11.39 -0.13
N PRO A 134 10.51 -10.53 0.52
CA PRO A 134 9.75 -9.50 -0.16
C PRO A 134 10.69 -8.38 -0.63
N ALA A 135 10.24 -7.60 -1.61
CA ALA A 135 10.93 -6.39 -2.06
C ALA A 135 9.94 -5.25 -2.23
N ILE A 136 10.41 -4.03 -2.00
CA ILE A 136 9.64 -2.82 -2.29
C ILE A 136 10.01 -2.33 -3.68
N GLY A 137 9.02 -2.32 -4.58
CA GLY A 137 9.16 -1.78 -5.93
C GLY A 137 8.75 -0.32 -5.99
N THR A 138 9.64 0.54 -6.47
CA THR A 138 9.38 1.96 -6.64
C THR A 138 9.60 2.38 -8.08
N LEU A 139 8.65 3.15 -8.62
CA LEU A 139 8.77 3.73 -9.96
C LEU A 139 9.56 5.05 -9.86
N PHE A 140 10.70 5.10 -10.53
CA PHE A 140 11.50 6.30 -10.62
C PHE A 140 11.26 7.00 -11.97
N PRO A 141 11.03 8.31 -11.96
CA PRO A 141 10.92 9.09 -13.19
C PRO A 141 12.26 9.14 -13.91
N THR A 142 12.21 9.14 -15.24
CA THR A 142 13.37 9.36 -16.11
C THR A 142 13.03 10.41 -17.15
N ALA A 143 13.97 10.76 -18.04
CA ALA A 143 13.69 11.63 -19.19
C ALA A 143 12.74 10.96 -20.20
N GLY A 144 12.57 9.64 -20.13
CA GLY A 144 11.61 8.86 -20.92
C GLY A 144 10.60 8.18 -20.01
N ASP A 145 10.36 6.90 -20.25
CA ASP A 145 9.47 6.09 -19.43
C ASP A 145 10.05 5.82 -18.04
N PRO A 146 9.21 5.74 -17.00
CA PRO A 146 9.68 5.45 -15.65
C PRO A 146 10.35 4.07 -15.58
N ILE A 147 11.34 3.93 -14.71
CA ILE A 147 11.98 2.66 -14.39
C ILE A 147 11.45 2.11 -13.07
N LEU A 148 11.39 0.78 -12.95
CA LEU A 148 11.11 0.10 -11.71
C LEU A 148 12.43 -0.22 -11.00
N VAL A 149 12.62 0.29 -9.79
CA VAL A 149 13.74 -0.05 -8.91
C VAL A 149 13.26 -1.06 -7.87
N LEU A 150 13.99 -2.16 -7.72
CA LEU A 150 13.82 -3.22 -6.73
C LEU A 150 15.20 -3.58 -6.15
N ASP A 151 15.41 -3.61 -4.90
CA ASP A 151 14.56 -3.25 -3.76
C ASP A 151 14.81 -1.79 -3.35
N SER A 152 13.74 -1.10 -2.89
CA SER A 152 13.86 0.30 -2.46
C SER A 152 13.81 0.41 -0.93
N GLY A 153 14.78 -0.19 -0.24
CA GLY A 153 15.02 0.02 1.20
C GLY A 153 14.38 -0.99 2.15
N ALA A 154 13.80 -2.08 1.65
CA ALA A 154 13.30 -3.16 2.51
C ALA A 154 14.43 -4.10 2.98
N ASN A 155 15.45 -4.28 2.16
CA ASN A 155 16.57 -5.18 2.41
C ASN A 155 17.88 -4.41 2.29
N MET A 156 18.67 -4.40 3.38
CA MET A 156 19.97 -3.70 3.42
C MET A 156 21.05 -4.49 2.68
N ASP A 157 21.12 -5.81 2.94
CA ASP A 157 22.08 -6.71 2.33
C ASP A 157 21.35 -7.80 1.55
N CYS A 158 21.69 -7.95 0.29
CA CYS A 158 21.09 -8.95 -0.61
C CYS A 158 22.12 -9.93 -1.09
N SER A 159 21.80 -11.23 -1.03
CA SER A 159 22.61 -12.25 -1.67
C SER A 159 22.47 -12.20 -3.21
N PRO A 160 23.42 -12.74 -3.98
CA PRO A 160 23.29 -12.84 -5.43
C PRO A 160 21.98 -13.53 -5.88
N GLU A 161 21.57 -14.56 -5.16
CA GLU A 161 20.32 -15.29 -5.43
C GLU A 161 19.09 -14.42 -5.23
N GLU A 162 19.07 -13.57 -4.20
CA GLU A 162 17.99 -12.62 -3.94
C GLU A 162 17.92 -11.54 -5.02
N LEU A 163 19.06 -11.03 -5.50
CA LEU A 163 19.12 -10.10 -6.63
C LEU A 163 18.53 -10.70 -7.91
N VAL A 164 18.81 -11.99 -8.18
CA VAL A 164 18.17 -12.71 -9.30
C VAL A 164 16.66 -12.85 -9.10
N GLN A 165 16.20 -13.10 -7.87
CA GLN A 165 14.75 -13.14 -7.58
C GLN A 165 14.12 -11.77 -7.82
N PHE A 166 14.73 -10.68 -7.37
CA PHE A 166 14.24 -9.33 -7.60
C PHE A 166 14.18 -8.97 -9.07
N ALA A 167 15.18 -9.39 -9.86
CA ALA A 167 15.17 -9.23 -11.31
C ALA A 167 13.95 -9.93 -11.97
N ARG A 168 13.65 -11.15 -11.54
CA ARG A 168 12.46 -11.90 -12.00
C ARG A 168 11.16 -11.21 -11.61
N ILE A 169 11.01 -10.79 -10.34
CA ILE A 169 9.84 -10.05 -9.85
C ILE A 169 9.67 -8.77 -10.66
N GLY A 170 10.75 -8.00 -10.84
CA GLY A 170 10.75 -6.75 -11.59
C GLY A 170 10.33 -6.95 -13.05
N THR A 171 10.80 -8.03 -13.69
CA THR A 171 10.40 -8.38 -15.05
C THR A 171 8.90 -8.66 -15.16
N VAL A 172 8.33 -9.45 -14.23
CA VAL A 172 6.90 -9.75 -14.19
C VAL A 172 6.09 -8.48 -13.95
N TYR A 173 6.52 -7.66 -13.00
CA TYR A 173 5.88 -6.38 -12.67
C TYR A 173 5.88 -5.42 -13.87
N ALA A 174 7.03 -5.25 -14.52
CA ALA A 174 7.15 -4.37 -15.68
C ALA A 174 6.27 -4.82 -16.86
N ARG A 175 6.14 -6.13 -17.07
CA ARG A 175 5.22 -6.67 -18.08
C ARG A 175 3.75 -6.40 -17.71
N ALA A 176 3.36 -6.75 -16.50
CA ALA A 176 1.95 -6.71 -16.09
C ALA A 176 1.42 -5.29 -15.90
N LEU A 177 2.21 -4.38 -15.36
CA LEU A 177 1.78 -3.06 -14.95
C LEU A 177 2.31 -1.92 -15.83
N LEU A 178 3.49 -2.08 -16.46
CA LEU A 178 4.07 -1.06 -17.33
C LEU A 178 3.91 -1.38 -18.82
N GLY A 179 3.32 -2.53 -19.16
CA GLY A 179 3.10 -2.95 -20.54
C GLY A 179 4.40 -3.20 -21.34
N ARG A 180 5.49 -3.57 -20.65
CA ARG A 180 6.80 -3.81 -21.28
C ARG A 180 7.02 -5.30 -21.50
N ASP A 181 6.88 -5.77 -22.72
CA ASP A 181 7.02 -7.20 -23.04
C ASP A 181 8.42 -7.77 -22.75
N ASN A 182 9.46 -7.00 -23.05
CA ASN A 182 10.86 -7.40 -22.86
C ASN A 182 11.64 -6.31 -22.09
N PRO A 183 11.40 -6.17 -20.78
CA PRO A 183 12.09 -5.16 -19.99
C PRO A 183 13.58 -5.52 -19.85
N ALA A 184 14.45 -4.54 -20.08
CA ALA A 184 15.86 -4.67 -19.75
C ALA A 184 16.04 -4.64 -18.23
N VAL A 185 16.95 -5.46 -17.71
CA VAL A 185 17.30 -5.53 -16.29
C VAL A 185 18.74 -5.09 -16.12
N GLY A 186 18.97 -4.11 -15.25
CA GLY A 186 20.31 -3.66 -14.86
C GLY A 186 20.55 -3.90 -13.38
N LEU A 187 21.79 -4.12 -13.00
CA LEU A 187 22.22 -4.13 -11.61
C LEU A 187 22.70 -2.73 -11.25
N LEU A 188 22.08 -2.15 -10.23
CA LEU A 188 22.49 -0.85 -9.69
C LEU A 188 23.58 -1.08 -8.64
N SER A 189 24.75 -0.45 -8.84
CA SER A 189 25.79 -0.35 -7.81
C SER A 189 25.60 0.97 -7.06
N VAL A 190 25.68 0.92 -5.73
CA VAL A 190 25.66 2.12 -4.87
C VAL A 190 27.01 2.85 -4.83
N GLY A 191 28.02 2.33 -5.52
CA GLY A 191 29.39 2.83 -5.51
C GLY A 191 30.23 2.27 -4.35
N GLU A 192 31.53 2.51 -4.42
CA GLU A 192 32.44 2.26 -3.30
C GLU A 192 32.60 3.58 -2.56
N GLU A 193 32.21 3.61 -1.28
CA GLU A 193 32.66 4.69 -0.40
C GLU A 193 34.11 4.42 -0.03
N ALA A 194 34.98 5.38 -0.34
CA ALA A 194 36.39 5.30 -0.06
C ALA A 194 36.68 5.56 1.43
#